data_903c87d432f665dbdd15f35ed1c60f00
#
_entry.id   903c87d432f665dbdd15f35ed1c60f00
#
_cell.length_a   1.000
_cell.length_b   1.000
_cell.length_c   1.000
_cell.angle_alpha   90.00
_cell.angle_beta   90.00
_cell.angle_gamma   90.00
#
_symmetry.space_group_name_H-M   'P 1'
#
loop_
_entity.id
_entity.type
_entity.pdbx_description
1 polymer ?
#
loop_
_entity_poly.entity_id
_entity_poly.type
_entity_poly.pdbx_seq_one_letter_code
_entity_poly.pdbx_strand_id
1 'polypeptide(L)'
;HPSIAVWCGDNESNPQPPLEGWMAENIRTFDGGDRYFQANSHAQGLTGSGPWGAFEPRFYFTKYPDGLEGDPARGWGFRTEIGTAVVPTFESFKKFMPKENWWPRDEMWNKHYFGQNAFNAAPDRYDASITKGFGKPEGIEDYCRKAQLVNIESNKAMYEGWLDRMWEDASGIMTWMGQSAYPSLVWQTYDYYYDLTGAYWGIKKACEPVHIQWSYADNSVKVINTTLQDLQGLKATARVYNLDGKEMGRYTQNVTLNAAANKDSYCFHLNFTTDNLAFGKKAFASSVSKDAGEPGAAIDASDGSRWASEPRDDEWIYVDLGEPAEIATIALNWEAAHAKSYKLLISDDAAHWKEIYSNEDCKGGLEEIKIKPVRTRYVKMQGVKCATMWGYSLYEFELYGKKKKPTDLSPVHFIKLELNDANGNLLSDNFYWRSNKPGDYKALNTLSKAKLNVTSQLVNRTDHGDKKVIKATIKNVGPSVAFAVHVQAVRSSDGERILPALMNDNYFTLLKGESKDIEIEFDSELLPDDNYRLSVIPYNK
;
A
#
# COMPACT_ATOMS: atom_id res chain seq x y z
N HIS A 1 2.25 -34.78 3.81
CA HIS A 1 2.37 -34.21 2.48
C HIS A 1 3.58 -33.27 2.45
N PRO A 2 4.36 -33.20 1.37
CA PRO A 2 5.58 -32.36 1.32
C PRO A 2 5.34 -30.86 1.52
N SER A 3 4.14 -30.37 1.20
CA SER A 3 3.79 -28.96 1.37
C SER A 3 3.40 -28.54 2.79
N ILE A 4 3.31 -29.47 3.74
CA ILE A 4 3.11 -29.13 5.16
C ILE A 4 4.45 -28.69 5.72
N ALA A 5 4.55 -27.42 6.12
CA ALA A 5 5.77 -26.84 6.70
C ALA A 5 5.71 -26.72 8.23
N VAL A 6 4.53 -26.41 8.77
CA VAL A 6 4.30 -26.18 10.21
C VAL A 6 3.01 -26.86 10.64
N TRP A 7 3.02 -27.45 11.82
CA TRP A 7 1.84 -27.91 12.53
C TRP A 7 1.45 -26.88 13.60
N CYS A 8 0.22 -26.36 13.56
CA CYS A 8 -0.30 -25.42 14.54
C CYS A 8 -1.35 -26.12 15.42
N GLY A 9 -1.20 -26.06 16.74
CA GLY A 9 -2.01 -26.82 17.68
C GLY A 9 -3.37 -26.20 17.98
N ASP A 10 -3.44 -24.89 18.14
CA ASP A 10 -4.66 -24.18 18.51
C ASP A 10 -4.67 -22.76 17.96
N ASN A 11 -5.85 -22.13 17.95
CA ASN A 11 -6.02 -20.75 17.55
C ASN A 11 -5.82 -19.81 18.75
N GLU A 12 -4.83 -18.91 18.66
CA GLU A 12 -4.56 -17.80 19.60
C GLU A 12 -4.32 -18.21 21.06
N SER A 13 -4.45 -19.50 21.41
CA SER A 13 -4.22 -20.04 22.74
C SER A 13 -3.55 -21.41 22.66
N ASN A 14 -2.87 -21.82 23.73
CA ASN A 14 -2.29 -23.15 23.77
C ASN A 14 -3.37 -24.21 24.05
N PRO A 15 -3.30 -25.38 23.40
CA PRO A 15 -4.15 -26.51 23.75
C PRO A 15 -3.99 -26.85 25.23
N GLN A 16 -5.10 -27.11 25.91
CA GLN A 16 -5.07 -27.43 27.33
C GLN A 16 -4.37 -28.77 27.58
N PRO A 17 -3.60 -28.93 28.68
CA PRO A 17 -3.03 -30.22 29.05
C PRO A 17 -4.13 -31.28 29.27
N PRO A 18 -3.92 -32.54 28.83
CA PRO A 18 -2.70 -33.08 28.21
C PRO A 18 -2.62 -32.95 26.69
N LEU A 19 -3.55 -32.26 26.04
CA LEU A 19 -3.74 -32.25 24.59
C LEU A 19 -2.52 -31.72 23.83
N GLU A 20 -1.88 -30.64 24.30
CA GLU A 20 -0.66 -30.09 23.67
C GLU A 20 0.45 -31.16 23.64
N GLY A 21 0.69 -31.85 24.76
CA GLY A 21 1.69 -32.92 24.83
C GLY A 21 1.39 -34.09 23.90
N TRP A 22 0.12 -34.50 23.80
CA TRP A 22 -0.30 -35.56 22.89
C TRP A 22 -0.15 -35.14 21.41
N MET A 23 -0.47 -33.92 21.05
CA MET A 23 -0.28 -33.39 19.69
C MET A 23 1.22 -33.43 19.32
N ALA A 24 2.07 -32.90 20.17
CA ALA A 24 3.52 -32.87 19.95
C ALA A 24 4.10 -34.30 19.81
N GLU A 25 3.67 -35.23 20.68
CA GLU A 25 4.08 -36.63 20.62
C GLU A 25 3.64 -37.35 19.35
N ASN A 26 2.39 -37.13 18.93
CA ASN A 26 1.87 -37.73 17.71
C ASN A 26 2.61 -37.21 16.47
N ILE A 27 2.87 -35.90 16.39
CA ILE A 27 3.62 -35.30 15.27
C ILE A 27 5.03 -35.89 15.24
N ARG A 28 5.71 -35.94 16.36
CA ARG A 28 7.04 -36.57 16.46
C ARG A 28 7.03 -38.01 16.01
N THR A 29 6.01 -38.78 16.40
CA THR A 29 5.91 -40.22 16.12
C THR A 29 5.54 -40.52 14.67
N PHE A 30 4.59 -39.80 14.11
CA PHE A 30 3.99 -40.14 12.82
C PHE A 30 4.47 -39.24 11.66
N ASP A 31 5.07 -38.07 11.94
CA ASP A 31 5.56 -37.13 10.92
C ASP A 31 7.10 -37.04 10.88
N GLY A 32 7.80 -37.94 11.57
CA GLY A 32 9.27 -38.02 11.58
C GLY A 32 9.97 -36.94 12.41
N GLY A 33 9.27 -35.97 12.95
CA GLY A 33 9.78 -34.95 13.85
C GLY A 33 10.65 -33.87 13.19
N ASP A 34 10.69 -33.80 11.87
CA ASP A 34 11.45 -32.82 11.08
C ASP A 34 10.65 -31.55 10.77
N ARG A 35 9.33 -31.55 11.01
CA ARG A 35 8.46 -30.38 10.87
C ARG A 35 8.23 -29.69 12.19
N TYR A 36 8.17 -28.37 12.11
CA TYR A 36 7.98 -27.54 13.29
C TYR A 36 6.55 -27.69 13.84
N PHE A 37 6.44 -27.91 15.15
CA PHE A 37 5.19 -27.86 15.89
C PHE A 37 5.12 -26.55 16.69
N GLN A 38 4.07 -25.78 16.47
CA GLN A 38 3.74 -24.55 17.15
C GLN A 38 2.47 -24.76 17.97
N ALA A 39 2.50 -24.52 19.27
CA ALA A 39 1.33 -24.76 20.12
C ALA A 39 0.13 -23.89 19.79
N ASN A 40 0.37 -22.62 19.37
CA ASN A 40 -0.71 -21.72 18.96
C ASN A 40 -0.30 -20.81 17.79
N SER A 41 -1.30 -20.14 17.20
CA SER A 41 -1.13 -19.36 15.99
C SER A 41 -0.46 -17.99 16.17
N HIS A 42 -0.17 -17.53 17.40
CA HIS A 42 0.48 -16.25 17.60
C HIS A 42 1.54 -16.26 18.72
N ALA A 43 2.39 -17.27 18.73
CA ALA A 43 3.51 -17.32 19.64
C ALA A 43 4.80 -17.70 18.91
N GLN A 44 5.94 -17.33 19.51
CA GLN A 44 7.30 -17.67 19.08
C GLN A 44 7.67 -17.20 17.67
N GLY A 45 7.38 -17.73 16.60
CA GLY A 45 7.68 -17.28 15.24
C GLY A 45 6.44 -16.92 14.44
N LEU A 46 5.26 -17.26 14.97
CA LEU A 46 3.99 -16.92 14.37
C LEU A 46 3.47 -15.63 15.02
N THR A 47 3.29 -14.57 14.21
CA THR A 47 2.93 -13.24 14.70
C THR A 47 1.43 -12.97 14.64
N GLY A 48 0.63 -13.98 14.47
CA GLY A 48 -0.82 -14.13 14.43
C GLY A 48 -1.68 -12.96 14.56
N SER A 49 -2.70 -12.76 14.80
CA SER A 49 -3.97 -12.08 14.85
C SER A 49 -3.93 -10.59 14.53
N GLY A 50 -4.54 -10.20 13.40
CA GLY A 50 -4.69 -8.80 12.98
C GLY A 50 -3.46 -8.20 12.28
N PRO A 51 -3.46 -6.89 12.04
CA PRO A 51 -4.47 -5.91 12.46
C PRO A 51 -5.83 -6.09 11.77
N TRP A 52 -6.89 -5.76 12.52
CA TRP A 52 -8.27 -5.86 12.07
C TRP A 52 -8.82 -4.47 11.76
N GLY A 53 -8.91 -4.14 10.47
CA GLY A 53 -9.46 -2.87 10.02
C GLY A 53 -8.82 -2.33 8.75
N ALA A 54 -9.55 -1.47 8.05
CA ALA A 54 -9.06 -0.77 6.87
C ALA A 54 -8.20 0.41 7.31
N PHE A 55 -6.93 0.19 7.45
CA PHE A 55 -5.95 1.24 7.74
C PHE A 55 -5.50 1.92 6.44
N GLU A 56 -4.91 3.10 6.56
CA GLU A 56 -4.22 3.73 5.44
C GLU A 56 -3.07 2.83 4.96
N PRO A 57 -2.80 2.75 3.65
CA PRO A 57 -1.79 1.85 3.09
C PRO A 57 -0.42 1.93 3.76
N ARG A 58 0.03 3.14 4.09
CA ARG A 58 1.29 3.39 4.79
C ARG A 58 1.43 2.61 6.10
N PHE A 59 0.34 2.39 6.84
CA PHE A 59 0.34 1.66 8.10
C PHE A 59 0.99 0.27 7.97
N TYR A 60 0.79 -0.41 6.84
CA TYR A 60 1.33 -1.75 6.60
C TYR A 60 2.81 -1.77 6.19
N PHE A 61 3.41 -0.61 5.91
CA PHE A 61 4.83 -0.46 5.59
C PHE A 61 5.66 0.05 6.76
N THR A 62 5.02 0.50 7.85
CA THR A 62 5.72 1.03 9.02
C THR A 62 6.00 -0.07 10.03
N LYS A 63 6.98 0.16 10.89
CA LYS A 63 7.27 -0.70 12.02
C LYS A 63 6.04 -0.79 12.93
N TYR A 64 5.71 -1.99 13.39
CA TYR A 64 4.51 -2.25 14.22
C TYR A 64 3.18 -1.91 13.52
N PRO A 65 2.83 -2.61 12.43
CA PRO A 65 1.63 -2.31 11.64
C PRO A 65 0.30 -2.50 12.41
N ASP A 66 0.31 -3.16 13.56
CA ASP A 66 -0.82 -3.30 14.48
C ASP A 66 -0.94 -2.16 15.50
N GLY A 67 -0.01 -1.20 15.49
CA GLY A 67 0.01 -0.05 16.38
C GLY A 67 0.46 -0.34 17.81
N LEU A 68 1.01 -1.53 18.07
CA LEU A 68 1.53 -1.95 19.38
C LEU A 68 3.06 -2.03 19.35
N GLU A 69 3.68 -0.89 19.53
CA GLU A 69 5.12 -0.76 19.54
C GLU A 69 5.77 -1.61 20.66
N GLY A 70 6.84 -2.33 20.30
CA GLY A 70 7.62 -3.11 21.25
C GLY A 70 7.11 -4.52 21.51
N ASP A 71 5.99 -4.95 20.91
CA ASP A 71 5.52 -6.34 20.99
C ASP A 71 5.97 -7.12 19.74
N PRO A 72 7.02 -7.98 19.84
CA PRO A 72 7.53 -8.73 18.71
C PRO A 72 6.52 -9.76 18.18
N ALA A 73 5.53 -10.20 18.97
CA ALA A 73 4.47 -11.10 18.53
C ALA A 73 3.46 -10.41 17.61
N ARG A 74 3.52 -9.09 17.51
CA ARG A 74 2.61 -8.27 16.70
C ARG A 74 3.30 -7.52 15.57
N GLY A 75 4.60 -7.74 15.38
CA GLY A 75 5.35 -7.22 14.24
C GLY A 75 5.11 -8.00 12.95
N TRP A 76 6.00 -7.88 11.99
CA TRP A 76 5.87 -8.60 10.72
C TRP A 76 5.91 -10.11 10.90
N GLY A 77 7.02 -10.77 10.91
CA GLY A 77 7.18 -12.22 11.05
C GLY A 77 6.35 -13.03 10.05
N PHE A 78 5.86 -14.21 10.49
CA PHE A 78 4.87 -15.01 9.78
C PHE A 78 3.48 -14.70 10.36
N ARG A 79 2.73 -13.86 9.68
CA ARG A 79 1.40 -13.41 10.10
C ARG A 79 0.35 -14.44 9.72
N THR A 80 -0.22 -15.12 10.69
CA THR A 80 -1.20 -16.20 10.47
C THR A 80 -2.59 -15.70 10.18
N GLU A 81 -2.93 -14.47 10.61
CA GLU A 81 -4.23 -13.87 10.38
C GLU A 81 -4.11 -12.36 10.23
N ILE A 82 -4.60 -11.83 9.13
CA ILE A 82 -4.75 -10.39 8.88
C ILE A 82 -5.98 -10.15 8.03
N GLY A 83 -6.71 -9.08 8.28
CA GLY A 83 -7.88 -8.79 7.46
C GLY A 83 -8.61 -7.52 7.85
N THR A 84 -9.63 -7.21 7.06
CA THR A 84 -10.48 -6.04 7.29
C THR A 84 -11.92 -6.34 6.85
N ALA A 85 -12.85 -5.45 7.18
CA ALA A 85 -14.15 -5.41 6.53
C ALA A 85 -13.97 -5.30 5.01
N VAL A 86 -14.77 -6.02 4.25
CA VAL A 86 -14.78 -5.98 2.78
C VAL A 86 -16.24 -5.95 2.33
N VAL A 87 -16.70 -4.76 2.04
CA VAL A 87 -18.04 -4.56 1.46
C VAL A 87 -18.00 -5.08 0.02
N PRO A 88 -18.96 -5.96 -0.38
CA PRO A 88 -19.02 -6.49 -1.74
C PRO A 88 -19.43 -5.43 -2.76
N THR A 89 -19.49 -5.82 -4.03
CA THR A 89 -20.07 -4.99 -5.08
C THR A 89 -21.56 -4.73 -4.80
N PHE A 90 -22.12 -3.65 -5.34
CA PHE A 90 -23.54 -3.36 -5.19
C PHE A 90 -24.42 -4.47 -5.77
N GLU A 91 -23.97 -5.10 -6.85
CA GLU A 91 -24.64 -6.23 -7.49
C GLU A 91 -24.81 -7.44 -6.56
N SER A 92 -23.84 -7.69 -5.69
CA SER A 92 -23.93 -8.72 -4.66
C SER A 92 -24.71 -8.24 -3.44
N PHE A 93 -24.45 -7.01 -3.00
CA PHE A 93 -25.10 -6.43 -1.82
C PHE A 93 -26.63 -6.49 -1.92
N LYS A 94 -27.20 -6.12 -3.06
CA LYS A 94 -28.67 -6.14 -3.29
C LYS A 94 -29.30 -7.54 -3.31
N LYS A 95 -28.49 -8.62 -3.38
CA LYS A 95 -29.01 -9.98 -3.36
C LYS A 95 -29.39 -10.48 -1.98
N PHE A 96 -28.78 -9.94 -0.94
CA PHE A 96 -28.98 -10.40 0.42
C PHE A 96 -29.57 -9.34 1.37
N MET A 97 -29.41 -8.04 1.03
CA MET A 97 -29.91 -6.96 1.86
C MET A 97 -31.28 -6.50 1.36
N PRO A 98 -32.34 -6.52 2.18
CA PRO A 98 -33.64 -5.96 1.83
C PRO A 98 -33.53 -4.49 1.43
N LYS A 99 -34.29 -4.05 0.43
CA LYS A 99 -34.16 -2.72 -0.15
C LYS A 99 -34.38 -1.59 0.86
N GLU A 100 -35.27 -1.76 1.81
CA GLU A 100 -35.58 -0.83 2.90
C GLU A 100 -34.41 -0.66 3.88
N ASN A 101 -33.47 -1.62 3.93
CA ASN A 101 -32.30 -1.62 4.80
C ASN A 101 -30.99 -1.25 4.06
N TRP A 102 -31.08 -0.81 2.80
CA TRP A 102 -29.86 -0.53 2.03
C TRP A 102 -29.07 0.64 2.58
N TRP A 103 -29.76 1.73 2.95
CA TRP A 103 -29.09 2.96 3.35
C TRP A 103 -30.04 3.89 4.14
N PRO A 104 -29.57 4.56 5.23
CA PRO A 104 -28.25 4.38 5.87
C PRO A 104 -28.11 3.01 6.57
N ARG A 105 -26.88 2.67 7.02
CA ARG A 105 -26.63 1.43 7.80
C ARG A 105 -27.53 1.38 9.03
N ASP A 106 -28.18 0.22 9.23
CA ASP A 106 -29.10 -0.06 10.33
C ASP A 106 -28.83 -1.42 10.98
N GLU A 107 -29.75 -1.92 11.82
CA GLU A 107 -29.62 -3.18 12.53
C GLU A 107 -29.58 -4.42 11.61
N MET A 108 -30.12 -4.35 10.39
CA MET A 108 -30.05 -5.48 9.45
C MET A 108 -28.60 -5.77 9.06
N TRP A 109 -27.74 -4.75 8.98
CA TRP A 109 -26.31 -4.91 8.69
C TRP A 109 -25.59 -5.74 9.77
N ASN A 110 -26.05 -5.71 11.04
CA ASN A 110 -25.51 -6.58 12.10
C ASN A 110 -25.69 -8.07 11.79
N LYS A 111 -26.80 -8.45 11.11
CA LYS A 111 -27.05 -9.85 10.70
C LYS A 111 -26.06 -10.31 9.63
N HIS A 112 -25.44 -9.38 8.94
CA HIS A 112 -24.39 -9.61 7.94
C HIS A 112 -22.99 -9.24 8.47
N TYR A 113 -22.83 -9.30 9.79
CA TYR A 113 -21.60 -9.06 10.53
C TYR A 113 -20.97 -7.68 10.26
N PHE A 114 -21.79 -6.63 10.24
CA PHE A 114 -21.33 -5.26 10.03
C PHE A 114 -22.10 -4.25 10.88
N GLY A 115 -21.80 -4.22 12.20
CA GLY A 115 -22.48 -3.38 13.18
C GLY A 115 -21.90 -3.58 14.58
N GLN A 116 -22.73 -3.46 15.63
CA GLN A 116 -22.28 -3.50 17.03
C GLN A 116 -21.57 -4.80 17.43
N ASN A 117 -21.98 -5.93 16.88
CA ASN A 117 -21.41 -7.24 17.20
C ASN A 117 -20.18 -7.59 16.33
N ALA A 118 -19.81 -6.73 15.41
CA ALA A 118 -18.72 -6.95 14.46
C ALA A 118 -17.45 -6.20 14.88
N PHE A 119 -17.04 -6.31 16.15
CA PHE A 119 -15.94 -5.52 16.71
C PHE A 119 -14.62 -5.70 15.92
N ASN A 120 -14.29 -6.89 15.47
CA ASN A 120 -13.10 -7.16 14.67
C ASN A 120 -13.18 -6.60 13.24
N ALA A 121 -14.40 -6.41 12.70
CA ALA A 121 -14.59 -5.78 11.40
C ALA A 121 -14.35 -4.28 11.44
N ALA A 122 -14.44 -3.67 12.64
CA ALA A 122 -14.33 -2.24 12.86
C ALA A 122 -15.17 -1.40 11.85
N PRO A 123 -16.52 -1.57 11.78
CA PRO A 123 -17.36 -0.93 10.77
C PRO A 123 -17.22 0.58 10.75
N ASP A 124 -17.14 1.24 11.92
CA ASP A 124 -17.02 2.69 12.02
C ASP A 124 -15.67 3.18 11.50
N ARG A 125 -14.59 2.41 11.70
CA ARG A 125 -13.28 2.70 11.10
C ARG A 125 -13.32 2.57 9.59
N TYR A 126 -14.00 1.55 9.07
CA TYR A 126 -14.16 1.35 7.64
C TYR A 126 -14.94 2.50 6.99
N ASP A 127 -16.07 2.90 7.59
CA ASP A 127 -16.86 4.06 7.17
C ASP A 127 -16.05 5.36 7.23
N ALA A 128 -15.24 5.52 8.29
CA ALA A 128 -14.34 6.66 8.43
C ALA A 128 -13.27 6.68 7.32
N SER A 129 -12.70 5.53 6.96
CA SER A 129 -11.72 5.42 5.86
C SER A 129 -12.34 5.81 4.52
N ILE A 130 -13.58 5.37 4.23
CA ILE A 130 -14.31 5.79 3.04
C ILE A 130 -14.54 7.31 3.05
N THR A 131 -15.06 7.85 4.16
CA THR A 131 -15.43 9.26 4.24
C THR A 131 -14.20 10.18 4.19
N LYS A 132 -13.14 9.82 4.90
CA LYS A 132 -11.88 10.57 4.90
C LYS A 132 -11.21 10.50 3.53
N GLY A 133 -11.08 9.29 2.99
CA GLY A 133 -10.37 9.04 1.74
C GLY A 133 -11.14 9.54 0.51
N PHE A 134 -12.39 9.17 0.38
CA PHE A 134 -13.14 9.32 -0.87
C PHE A 134 -14.38 10.22 -0.77
N GLY A 135 -14.61 10.82 0.41
CA GLY A 135 -15.76 11.68 0.68
C GLY A 135 -17.02 10.91 1.11
N LYS A 136 -17.95 11.62 1.76
CA LYS A 136 -19.21 11.05 2.26
C LYS A 136 -19.98 10.38 1.13
N PRO A 137 -20.41 9.11 1.29
CA PRO A 137 -21.23 8.43 0.29
C PRO A 137 -22.61 9.09 0.12
N GLU A 138 -23.09 9.13 -1.12
CA GLU A 138 -24.42 9.68 -1.48
C GLU A 138 -25.55 8.63 -1.39
N GLY A 139 -25.21 7.37 -1.13
CA GLY A 139 -26.11 6.24 -1.01
C GLY A 139 -25.36 4.93 -1.14
N ILE A 140 -26.10 3.81 -1.13
CA ILE A 140 -25.48 2.46 -1.09
C ILE A 140 -24.63 2.15 -2.33
N GLU A 141 -25.05 2.53 -3.53
CA GLU A 141 -24.28 2.25 -4.74
C GLU A 141 -22.93 2.99 -4.71
N ASP A 142 -22.95 4.27 -4.31
CA ASP A 142 -21.73 5.07 -4.14
C ASP A 142 -20.85 4.55 -2.99
N TYR A 143 -21.48 4.09 -1.90
CA TYR A 143 -20.79 3.44 -0.79
C TYR A 143 -20.05 2.19 -1.26
N CYS A 144 -20.72 1.26 -1.93
CA CYS A 144 -20.10 0.04 -2.47
C CYS A 144 -18.98 0.37 -3.45
N ARG A 145 -19.15 1.38 -4.31
CA ARG A 145 -18.14 1.82 -5.28
C ARG A 145 -16.88 2.37 -4.61
N LYS A 146 -17.03 3.23 -3.60
CA LYS A 146 -15.91 3.76 -2.80
C LYS A 146 -15.26 2.68 -1.94
N ALA A 147 -16.06 1.76 -1.44
CA ALA A 147 -15.58 0.61 -0.69
C ALA A 147 -14.60 -0.26 -1.50
N GLN A 148 -14.81 -0.43 -2.82
CA GLN A 148 -13.87 -1.20 -3.64
C GLN A 148 -12.48 -0.54 -3.66
N LEU A 149 -12.38 0.80 -3.66
CA LEU A 149 -11.08 1.47 -3.61
C LEU A 149 -10.37 1.24 -2.26
N VAL A 150 -11.10 1.32 -1.14
CA VAL A 150 -10.57 0.96 0.19
C VAL A 150 -10.12 -0.51 0.22
N ASN A 151 -10.93 -1.41 -0.34
CA ASN A 151 -10.62 -2.83 -0.42
C ASN A 151 -9.32 -3.08 -1.21
N ILE A 152 -9.15 -2.43 -2.37
CA ILE A 152 -7.93 -2.54 -3.20
C ILE A 152 -6.72 -2.05 -2.41
N GLU A 153 -6.75 -0.80 -1.91
CA GLU A 153 -5.59 -0.19 -1.26
C GLU A 153 -5.15 -0.95 -0.02
N SER A 154 -6.10 -1.21 0.91
CA SER A 154 -5.77 -1.85 2.18
C SER A 154 -5.22 -3.26 1.98
N ASN A 155 -5.88 -4.07 1.13
CA ASN A 155 -5.46 -5.46 0.95
C ASN A 155 -4.19 -5.58 0.11
N LYS A 156 -3.99 -4.72 -0.90
CA LYS A 156 -2.72 -4.64 -1.63
C LYS A 156 -1.57 -4.26 -0.69
N ALA A 157 -1.78 -3.22 0.11
CA ALA A 157 -0.76 -2.71 1.04
C ALA A 157 -0.41 -3.71 2.16
N MET A 158 -1.36 -4.54 2.62
CA MET A 158 -1.06 -5.64 3.56
C MET A 158 0.04 -6.55 3.02
N TYR A 159 -0.08 -6.98 1.77
CA TYR A 159 0.88 -7.90 1.16
C TYR A 159 2.16 -7.19 0.73
N GLU A 160 2.05 -6.02 0.08
CA GLU A 160 3.23 -5.25 -0.34
C GLU A 160 4.09 -4.81 0.85
N GLY A 161 3.48 -4.47 2.01
CA GLY A 161 4.22 -4.14 3.24
C GLY A 161 5.03 -5.31 3.80
N TRP A 162 4.51 -6.55 3.71
CA TRP A 162 5.27 -7.77 4.06
C TRP A 162 6.38 -8.06 3.04
N LEU A 163 6.10 -7.90 1.76
CA LEU A 163 7.09 -8.07 0.69
C LEU A 163 8.20 -7.00 0.76
N ASP A 164 7.87 -5.80 1.22
CA ASP A 164 8.86 -4.72 1.43
C ASP A 164 9.92 -5.06 2.48
N ARG A 165 9.57 -5.95 3.42
CA ARG A 165 10.40 -6.45 4.52
C ARG A 165 10.83 -7.91 4.36
N MET A 166 10.70 -8.44 3.16
CA MET A 166 10.96 -9.84 2.82
C MET A 166 12.34 -10.30 3.28
N TRP A 167 12.36 -11.32 4.14
CA TRP A 167 13.53 -11.95 4.77
C TRP A 167 14.35 -11.06 5.73
N GLU A 168 13.97 -9.82 5.95
CA GLU A 168 14.51 -9.02 7.05
C GLU A 168 13.81 -9.43 8.36
N ASP A 169 12.53 -9.11 8.47
CA ASP A 169 11.69 -9.45 9.62
C ASP A 169 10.28 -9.91 9.22
N ALA A 170 10.00 -10.08 7.92
CA ALA A 170 8.77 -10.66 7.37
C ALA A 170 9.08 -11.95 6.60
N SER A 171 8.31 -13.01 6.87
CA SER A 171 8.50 -14.33 6.24
C SER A 171 7.23 -14.89 5.60
N GLY A 172 6.05 -14.37 5.92
CA GLY A 172 4.79 -14.82 5.34
C GLY A 172 3.59 -14.10 5.90
N ILE A 173 2.48 -14.18 5.14
CA ILE A 173 1.22 -13.54 5.49
C ILE A 173 0.05 -14.39 5.00
N MET A 174 -0.98 -14.58 5.83
CA MET A 174 -2.21 -15.26 5.48
C MET A 174 -3.41 -14.38 5.78
N THR A 175 -4.32 -14.27 4.81
CA THR A 175 -5.55 -13.48 4.96
C THR A 175 -6.61 -14.26 5.73
N TRP A 176 -7.19 -13.65 6.71
CA TRP A 176 -8.44 -14.05 7.33
C TRP A 176 -9.58 -13.18 6.77
N MET A 177 -10.43 -13.65 5.81
CA MET A 177 -10.51 -14.97 5.19
C MET A 177 -10.64 -14.82 3.66
N GLY A 178 -10.71 -15.97 2.96
CA GLY A 178 -10.99 -16.01 1.52
C GLY A 178 -12.45 -15.72 1.22
N GLN A 179 -13.38 -16.54 1.78
CA GLN A 179 -14.82 -16.47 1.52
C GLN A 179 -15.61 -16.63 2.82
N SER A 180 -16.71 -15.90 2.91
CA SER A 180 -17.66 -16.02 4.02
C SER A 180 -18.58 -17.24 3.87
N ALA A 181 -18.97 -17.86 4.98
CA ALA A 181 -19.90 -19.00 5.01
C ALA A 181 -21.36 -18.60 4.69
N TYR A 182 -21.70 -17.32 4.77
CA TYR A 182 -23.00 -16.73 4.43
C TYR A 182 -22.77 -15.30 3.90
N PRO A 183 -23.73 -14.66 3.22
CA PRO A 183 -23.57 -13.31 2.74
C PRO A 183 -23.23 -12.35 3.88
N SER A 184 -22.02 -11.80 3.88
CA SER A 184 -21.50 -10.91 4.92
C SER A 184 -20.70 -9.76 4.33
N LEU A 185 -20.26 -8.83 5.19
CA LEU A 185 -19.58 -7.58 4.82
C LEU A 185 -18.17 -7.54 5.40
N VAL A 186 -17.57 -8.70 5.70
CA VAL A 186 -16.31 -8.75 6.42
C VAL A 186 -15.43 -9.93 6.02
N TRP A 187 -14.11 -9.71 6.06
CA TRP A 187 -13.07 -10.73 5.91
C TRP A 187 -13.25 -11.63 4.69
N GLN A 188 -13.47 -11.03 3.53
CA GLN A 188 -13.65 -11.79 2.30
C GLN A 188 -12.85 -11.16 1.16
N THR A 189 -12.17 -11.99 0.36
CA THR A 189 -11.53 -11.54 -0.87
C THR A 189 -12.47 -11.67 -2.05
N TYR A 190 -13.31 -12.71 -2.04
CA TYR A 190 -14.47 -12.88 -2.91
C TYR A 190 -15.72 -13.16 -2.06
N ASP A 191 -16.84 -12.71 -2.53
CA ASP A 191 -18.06 -12.75 -1.73
C ASP A 191 -18.77 -14.11 -1.81
N TYR A 192 -19.86 -14.25 -1.06
CA TYR A 192 -20.66 -15.48 -1.02
C TYR A 192 -21.14 -15.92 -2.41
N TYR A 193 -21.31 -15.01 -3.35
CA TYR A 193 -21.78 -15.24 -4.71
C TYR A 193 -20.64 -15.44 -5.71
N TYR A 194 -19.41 -15.63 -5.23
CA TYR A 194 -18.18 -15.78 -6.03
C TYR A 194 -17.78 -14.55 -6.84
N ASP A 195 -18.30 -13.35 -6.51
CA ASP A 195 -17.81 -12.12 -7.12
C ASP A 195 -16.48 -11.70 -6.48
N LEU A 196 -15.50 -11.35 -7.32
CA LEU A 196 -14.17 -10.99 -6.90
C LEU A 196 -14.15 -9.50 -6.52
N THR A 197 -14.01 -9.21 -5.23
CA THR A 197 -14.00 -7.82 -4.73
C THR A 197 -12.67 -7.12 -5.00
N GLY A 198 -12.61 -5.81 -4.74
CA GLY A 198 -11.37 -5.06 -4.79
C GLY A 198 -10.26 -5.65 -3.91
N ALA A 199 -10.61 -6.34 -2.81
CA ALA A 199 -9.65 -7.02 -1.94
C ALA A 199 -8.89 -8.13 -2.68
N TYR A 200 -9.61 -8.98 -3.41
CA TYR A 200 -8.99 -10.03 -4.24
C TYR A 200 -8.01 -9.42 -5.25
N TRP A 201 -8.42 -8.35 -5.94
CA TRP A 201 -7.61 -7.74 -6.99
C TRP A 201 -6.37 -7.05 -6.44
N GLY A 202 -6.47 -6.42 -5.26
CA GLY A 202 -5.33 -5.86 -4.56
C GLY A 202 -4.30 -6.94 -4.17
N ILE A 203 -4.75 -8.04 -3.56
CA ILE A 203 -3.90 -9.17 -3.18
C ILE A 203 -3.28 -9.84 -4.41
N LYS A 204 -4.09 -10.11 -5.44
CA LYS A 204 -3.60 -10.74 -6.68
C LYS A 204 -2.46 -9.93 -7.29
N LYS A 205 -2.58 -8.60 -7.32
CA LYS A 205 -1.53 -7.70 -7.84
C LYS A 205 -0.26 -7.80 -7.00
N ALA A 206 -0.37 -7.72 -5.67
CA ALA A 206 0.78 -7.81 -4.76
C ALA A 206 1.47 -9.19 -4.81
N CYS A 207 0.73 -10.28 -5.11
CA CYS A 207 1.24 -11.65 -5.15
C CYS A 207 1.77 -12.07 -6.53
N GLU A 208 2.03 -11.17 -7.47
CA GLU A 208 2.71 -11.50 -8.73
C GLU A 208 4.09 -12.12 -8.42
N PRO A 209 4.50 -13.23 -9.06
CA PRO A 209 5.78 -13.87 -8.76
C PRO A 209 7.01 -12.96 -8.99
N VAL A 210 6.90 -12.06 -9.96
CA VAL A 210 7.82 -10.94 -10.18
C VAL A 210 7.00 -9.68 -10.13
N HIS A 211 7.23 -8.84 -9.13
CA HIS A 211 6.37 -7.71 -8.81
C HIS A 211 7.18 -6.42 -8.67
N ILE A 212 6.69 -5.32 -9.19
CA ILE A 212 7.24 -3.99 -8.95
C ILE A 212 6.31 -3.21 -8.04
N GLN A 213 6.82 -2.69 -6.92
CA GLN A 213 6.03 -1.96 -5.93
C GLN A 213 6.65 -0.63 -5.52
N TRP A 214 5.79 0.25 -5.02
CA TRP A 214 6.15 1.52 -4.40
C TRP A 214 5.80 1.49 -2.91
N SER A 215 6.77 1.85 -2.08
CA SER A 215 6.58 1.90 -0.62
C SER A 215 5.90 3.22 -0.21
N TYR A 216 4.80 3.10 0.51
CA TYR A 216 4.10 4.24 1.12
C TYR A 216 4.86 4.83 2.30
N ALA A 217 5.85 4.13 2.86
CA ALA A 217 6.62 4.60 4.00
C ALA A 217 7.68 5.64 3.60
N ASP A 218 8.47 5.34 2.56
CA ASP A 218 9.68 6.08 2.20
C ASP A 218 9.78 6.47 0.72
N ASN A 219 8.71 6.25 -0.08
CA ASN A 219 8.68 6.48 -1.52
C ASN A 219 9.70 5.66 -2.33
N SER A 220 10.28 4.59 -1.78
CA SER A 220 11.14 3.69 -2.55
C SER A 220 10.35 2.87 -3.56
N VAL A 221 11.01 2.50 -4.65
CA VAL A 221 10.51 1.53 -5.62
C VAL A 221 11.42 0.31 -5.57
N LYS A 222 10.81 -0.87 -5.44
CA LYS A 222 11.50 -2.15 -5.36
C LYS A 222 10.94 -3.13 -6.38
N VAL A 223 11.78 -4.06 -6.82
CA VAL A 223 11.38 -5.28 -7.53
C VAL A 223 11.41 -6.42 -6.54
N ILE A 224 10.32 -7.13 -6.42
CA ILE A 224 10.18 -8.33 -5.61
C ILE A 224 10.23 -9.53 -6.56
N ASN A 225 11.18 -10.43 -6.35
CA ASN A 225 11.30 -11.67 -7.13
C ASN A 225 11.11 -12.85 -6.18
N THR A 226 9.92 -13.45 -6.18
CA THR A 226 9.63 -14.66 -5.37
C THR A 226 9.92 -15.96 -6.13
N THR A 227 10.43 -15.88 -7.36
CA THR A 227 10.82 -17.06 -8.13
C THR A 227 12.15 -17.65 -7.66
N LEU A 228 12.44 -18.86 -8.08
CA LEU A 228 13.71 -19.54 -7.79
C LEU A 228 14.81 -19.24 -8.83
N GLN A 229 14.64 -18.20 -9.64
CA GLN A 229 15.57 -17.84 -10.71
C GLN A 229 16.03 -16.39 -10.57
N ASP A 230 17.32 -16.17 -10.79
CA ASP A 230 17.85 -14.83 -10.95
C ASP A 230 17.35 -14.22 -12.26
N LEU A 231 16.94 -12.97 -12.23
CA LEU A 231 16.50 -12.21 -13.39
C LEU A 231 17.55 -11.14 -13.73
N GLN A 232 17.93 -11.06 -14.99
CA GLN A 232 19.01 -10.19 -15.45
C GLN A 232 18.48 -9.12 -16.41
N GLY A 233 19.09 -7.92 -16.35
CA GLY A 233 18.83 -6.86 -17.31
C GLY A 233 17.42 -6.29 -17.27
N LEU A 234 16.76 -6.35 -16.12
CA LEU A 234 15.42 -5.79 -15.91
C LEU A 234 15.45 -4.27 -16.02
N LYS A 235 14.42 -3.69 -16.61
CA LYS A 235 14.21 -2.24 -16.65
C LYS A 235 13.00 -1.86 -15.83
N ALA A 236 13.21 -1.24 -14.66
CA ALA A 236 12.18 -0.65 -13.83
C ALA A 236 11.97 0.81 -14.23
N THR A 237 10.70 1.22 -14.42
CA THR A 237 10.32 2.59 -14.79
C THR A 237 9.17 3.05 -13.91
N ALA A 238 9.27 4.26 -13.38
CA ALA A 238 8.18 4.95 -12.71
C ALA A 238 7.83 6.24 -13.47
N ARG A 239 6.53 6.49 -13.64
CA ARG A 239 5.99 7.73 -14.19
C ARG A 239 4.92 8.27 -13.26
N VAL A 240 4.88 9.58 -13.14
CA VAL A 240 3.87 10.28 -12.31
C VAL A 240 2.96 11.10 -13.21
N TYR A 241 1.66 11.04 -12.95
CA TYR A 241 0.65 11.72 -13.72
C TYR A 241 -0.27 12.55 -12.81
N ASN A 242 -0.60 13.76 -13.21
CA ASN A 242 -1.66 14.52 -12.56
C ASN A 242 -3.05 13.91 -12.84
N LEU A 243 -4.09 14.36 -12.12
CA LEU A 243 -5.46 13.87 -12.29
C LEU A 243 -6.00 14.00 -13.73
N ASP A 244 -5.55 14.99 -14.48
CA ASP A 244 -5.90 15.18 -15.89
C ASP A 244 -5.19 14.18 -16.84
N GLY A 245 -4.36 13.30 -16.31
CA GLY A 245 -3.59 12.33 -17.08
C GLY A 245 -2.32 12.89 -17.73
N LYS A 246 -1.94 14.14 -17.41
CA LYS A 246 -0.70 14.74 -17.90
C LYS A 246 0.49 14.15 -17.14
N GLU A 247 1.47 13.61 -17.90
CA GLU A 247 2.73 13.13 -17.32
C GLU A 247 3.55 14.30 -16.76
N MET A 248 4.05 14.09 -15.56
CA MET A 248 4.92 15.01 -14.85
C MET A 248 6.38 14.53 -14.96
N GLY A 249 6.97 14.72 -16.14
CA GLY A 249 8.24 14.11 -16.56
C GLY A 249 9.42 14.31 -15.59
N ARG A 250 9.43 15.35 -14.77
CA ARG A 250 10.48 15.55 -13.75
C ARG A 250 10.48 14.50 -12.63
N TYR A 251 9.38 13.76 -12.46
CA TYR A 251 9.28 12.65 -11.51
C TYR A 251 9.52 11.29 -12.16
N THR A 252 9.68 11.26 -13.50
CA THR A 252 9.95 10.03 -14.24
C THR A 252 11.34 9.54 -13.90
N GLN A 253 11.44 8.29 -13.46
CA GLN A 253 12.70 7.62 -13.15
C GLN A 253 12.74 6.24 -13.82
N ASN A 254 13.94 5.78 -14.12
CA ASN A 254 14.17 4.43 -14.60
C ASN A 254 15.56 3.94 -14.19
N VAL A 255 15.70 2.63 -14.05
CA VAL A 255 16.96 1.96 -13.77
C VAL A 255 16.97 0.60 -14.43
N THR A 256 18.16 0.18 -14.85
CA THR A 256 18.41 -1.22 -15.23
C THR A 256 19.06 -1.93 -14.05
N LEU A 257 18.51 -3.08 -13.67
CA LEU A 257 18.97 -3.84 -12.52
C LEU A 257 18.88 -5.35 -12.77
N ASN A 258 19.46 -6.10 -11.86
CA ASN A 258 19.27 -7.55 -11.75
C ASN A 258 18.51 -7.83 -10.46
N ALA A 259 17.63 -8.82 -10.46
CA ALA A 259 16.89 -9.24 -9.29
C ALA A 259 17.24 -10.70 -8.95
N ALA A 260 17.86 -10.91 -7.80
CA ALA A 260 18.19 -12.25 -7.33
C ALA A 260 16.94 -13.08 -7.03
N ALA A 261 17.06 -14.40 -7.12
CA ALA A 261 16.02 -15.35 -6.78
C ALA A 261 15.58 -15.17 -5.33
N ASN A 262 14.28 -15.21 -5.11
CA ASN A 262 13.65 -15.14 -3.78
C ASN A 262 14.14 -13.95 -2.93
N LYS A 263 14.17 -12.75 -3.53
CA LYS A 263 14.69 -11.53 -2.88
C LYS A 263 14.02 -10.25 -3.41
N ASP A 264 14.02 -9.21 -2.58
CA ASP A 264 13.75 -7.84 -3.01
C ASP A 264 15.00 -7.18 -3.62
N SER A 265 14.78 -6.21 -4.47
CA SER A 265 15.83 -5.42 -5.12
C SER A 265 15.41 -3.96 -5.20
N TYR A 266 16.17 -3.10 -4.53
CA TYR A 266 15.94 -1.65 -4.57
C TYR A 266 16.21 -1.07 -5.97
N CYS A 267 15.32 -0.19 -6.42
CA CYS A 267 15.45 0.54 -7.69
C CYS A 267 15.88 2.00 -7.46
N PHE A 268 15.01 2.79 -6.89
CA PHE A 268 15.17 4.23 -6.63
C PHE A 268 14.09 4.74 -5.68
N HIS A 269 14.24 5.98 -5.18
CA HIS A 269 13.17 6.72 -4.50
C HIS A 269 12.51 7.72 -5.45
N LEU A 270 11.17 7.89 -5.33
CA LEU A 270 10.44 8.95 -6.01
C LEU A 270 10.49 10.23 -5.17
N ASN A 271 11.10 11.26 -5.72
CA ASN A 271 11.18 12.57 -5.06
C ASN A 271 9.95 13.42 -5.41
N PHE A 272 9.04 13.56 -4.47
CA PHE A 272 7.84 14.42 -4.60
C PHE A 272 8.07 15.85 -4.12
N THR A 273 9.24 16.15 -3.57
CA THR A 273 9.64 17.52 -3.22
C THR A 273 10.23 18.22 -4.45
N THR A 274 10.08 19.54 -4.51
CA THR A 274 10.62 20.35 -5.60
C THR A 274 11.83 21.12 -5.11
N ASP A 275 12.92 21.02 -5.87
CA ASP A 275 14.14 21.79 -5.62
C ASP A 275 14.77 21.58 -4.22
N ASN A 276 14.43 20.48 -3.51
CA ASN A 276 15.08 20.14 -2.24
C ASN A 276 16.51 19.65 -2.50
N LEU A 277 17.50 20.42 -2.11
CA LEU A 277 18.92 20.14 -2.31
C LEU A 277 19.43 19.02 -1.38
N ALA A 278 18.72 18.72 -0.28
CA ALA A 278 19.09 17.67 0.66
C ALA A 278 18.69 16.26 0.17
N PHE A 279 17.70 16.17 -0.71
CA PHE A 279 17.18 14.88 -1.19
C PHE A 279 18.28 14.06 -1.87
N GLY A 280 18.39 12.78 -1.44
CA GLY A 280 19.38 11.83 -2.00
C GLY A 280 20.83 12.13 -1.63
N LYS A 281 21.06 13.03 -0.68
CA LYS A 281 22.37 13.36 -0.12
C LYS A 281 22.68 12.48 1.09
N LYS A 282 23.81 12.71 1.75
CA LYS A 282 24.19 12.01 2.98
C LYS A 282 23.81 12.86 4.19
N ALA A 283 23.24 12.23 5.20
CA ALA A 283 23.03 12.83 6.49
C ALA A 283 23.81 12.08 7.58
N PHE A 284 24.21 12.80 8.61
CA PHE A 284 24.95 12.28 9.76
C PHE A 284 24.34 12.87 11.02
N ALA A 285 24.32 12.09 12.09
CA ALA A 285 23.77 12.53 13.37
C ALA A 285 24.67 12.11 14.54
N SER A 286 24.50 12.77 15.67
CA SER A 286 25.19 12.46 16.93
C SER A 286 24.78 11.10 17.50
N SER A 287 23.51 10.74 17.32
CA SER A 287 22.94 9.47 17.75
C SER A 287 21.72 9.08 16.90
N VAL A 288 21.29 7.83 17.03
CA VAL A 288 20.08 7.30 16.44
C VAL A 288 19.33 6.50 17.51
N SER A 289 18.09 6.86 17.78
CA SER A 289 17.22 6.10 18.69
C SER A 289 16.89 4.73 18.11
N LYS A 290 16.76 3.72 18.96
CA LYS A 290 16.47 2.32 18.55
C LYS A 290 15.22 2.18 17.71
N ASP A 291 14.26 3.09 17.88
CA ASP A 291 12.94 3.03 17.23
C ASP A 291 12.78 4.05 16.10
N ALA A 292 13.90 4.55 15.55
CA ALA A 292 13.92 5.50 14.45
C ALA A 292 14.79 5.00 13.29
N GLY A 293 14.58 5.59 12.12
CA GLY A 293 15.43 5.37 10.95
C GLY A 293 16.80 6.05 11.11
N GLU A 294 17.72 5.64 10.24
CA GLU A 294 19.03 6.26 10.08
C GLU A 294 18.91 7.76 9.74
N PRO A 295 19.95 8.58 9.88
CA PRO A 295 19.88 10.02 9.58
C PRO A 295 19.35 10.35 8.18
N GLY A 296 19.53 9.45 7.21
CA GLY A 296 18.98 9.56 5.86
C GLY A 296 17.45 9.62 5.81
N ALA A 297 16.76 9.07 6.80
CA ALA A 297 15.30 9.12 6.91
C ALA A 297 14.74 10.54 7.15
N ALA A 298 15.58 11.52 7.49
CA ALA A 298 15.18 12.92 7.56
C ALA A 298 15.39 13.70 6.25
N ILE A 299 15.82 13.07 5.17
CA ILE A 299 16.11 13.72 3.87
C ILE A 299 15.63 12.88 2.68
N ASP A 300 14.70 11.95 2.88
CA ASP A 300 14.24 10.98 1.87
C ASP A 300 12.92 11.39 1.18
N ALA A 301 12.42 12.59 1.47
CA ALA A 301 11.18 13.16 0.94
C ALA A 301 9.92 12.37 1.37
N SER A 302 9.94 11.78 2.55
CA SER A 302 8.84 10.99 3.10
C SER A 302 8.42 11.48 4.49
N ASP A 303 7.15 11.85 4.65
CA ASP A 303 6.56 12.04 6.00
C ASP A 303 6.37 10.70 6.75
N GLY A 304 6.83 9.59 6.15
CA GLY A 304 6.69 8.21 6.60
C GLY A 304 7.82 7.69 7.43
N SER A 305 8.98 8.17 7.14
CA SER A 305 10.23 7.90 7.82
C SER A 305 10.61 9.07 8.71
N ARG A 306 11.49 8.85 9.65
CA ARG A 306 12.02 9.90 10.51
C ARG A 306 13.38 9.50 11.08
N TRP A 307 14.23 10.48 11.29
CA TRP A 307 15.33 10.35 12.22
C TRP A 307 14.87 10.76 13.63
N ALA A 308 15.38 10.07 14.66
CA ALA A 308 15.27 10.52 16.04
C ALA A 308 16.59 10.28 16.77
N SER A 309 16.92 11.21 17.66
CA SER A 309 18.11 11.13 18.51
C SER A 309 17.85 10.33 19.79
N GLU A 310 18.92 10.02 20.53
CA GLU A 310 18.85 9.70 21.94
C GLU A 310 18.29 10.90 22.75
N PRO A 311 17.70 10.67 23.95
CA PRO A 311 17.02 11.72 24.73
C PRO A 311 18.01 12.65 25.47
N ARG A 312 18.77 13.44 24.72
CA ARG A 312 19.74 14.44 25.23
C ARG A 312 19.56 15.79 24.55
N ASP A 313 19.90 16.86 25.24
CA ASP A 313 19.73 18.24 24.77
C ASP A 313 20.74 18.64 23.66
N ASP A 314 21.93 18.03 23.63
CA ASP A 314 23.07 18.40 22.79
C ASP A 314 23.18 17.62 21.47
N GLU A 315 22.13 16.89 21.09
CA GLU A 315 22.08 16.10 19.89
C GLU A 315 21.97 16.95 18.61
N TRP A 316 22.45 16.41 17.50
CA TRP A 316 22.49 17.12 16.22
C TRP A 316 22.31 16.17 15.03
N ILE A 317 21.90 16.76 13.91
CA ILE A 317 21.90 16.14 12.59
C ILE A 317 22.42 17.15 11.56
N TYR A 318 23.26 16.71 10.60
CA TYR A 318 23.66 17.55 9.48
C TYR A 318 23.57 16.84 8.15
N VAL A 319 23.38 17.62 7.07
CA VAL A 319 23.34 17.19 5.69
C VAL A 319 24.66 17.57 5.00
N ASP A 320 25.27 16.62 4.27
CA ASP A 320 26.38 16.85 3.33
C ASP A 320 25.84 16.95 1.91
N LEU A 321 25.82 18.10 1.32
CA LEU A 321 25.37 18.37 -0.05
C LEU A 321 26.33 17.79 -1.12
N GLY A 322 27.51 17.29 -0.71
CA GLY A 322 28.54 16.77 -1.61
C GLY A 322 29.44 17.88 -2.19
N GLU A 323 28.84 19.01 -2.54
CA GLU A 323 29.52 20.23 -3.02
C GLU A 323 28.84 21.49 -2.45
N PRO A 324 29.55 22.64 -2.40
CA PRO A 324 28.93 23.86 -1.92
C PRO A 324 27.77 24.32 -2.81
N ALA A 325 26.59 24.52 -2.23
CA ALA A 325 25.39 25.04 -2.88
C ALA A 325 24.88 26.31 -2.17
N GLU A 326 24.12 27.15 -2.88
CA GLU A 326 23.46 28.32 -2.29
C GLU A 326 22.20 27.89 -1.56
N ILE A 327 22.10 28.21 -0.28
CA ILE A 327 20.93 27.94 0.58
C ILE A 327 20.30 29.26 0.98
N ALA A 328 18.99 29.39 0.84
CA ALA A 328 18.20 30.56 1.23
C ALA A 328 16.97 30.23 2.08
N THR A 329 16.54 28.95 2.09
CA THR A 329 15.43 28.47 2.93
C THR A 329 15.79 27.08 3.47
N ILE A 330 15.51 26.88 4.76
CA ILE A 330 15.63 25.60 5.45
C ILE A 330 14.24 25.24 5.97
N ALA A 331 13.76 24.04 5.70
CA ALA A 331 12.52 23.56 6.27
C ALA A 331 12.79 22.35 7.18
N LEU A 332 12.25 22.40 8.39
CA LEU A 332 12.29 21.33 9.37
C LEU A 332 10.86 20.85 9.62
N ASN A 333 10.59 19.58 9.34
CA ASN A 333 9.31 18.94 9.65
C ASN A 333 9.49 18.08 10.89
N TRP A 334 9.15 18.64 12.05
CA TRP A 334 9.29 18.00 13.34
C TRP A 334 8.20 16.96 13.58
N GLU A 335 8.58 15.85 14.16
CA GLU A 335 7.68 14.90 14.82
C GLU A 335 7.28 15.43 16.22
N ALA A 336 6.51 14.68 17.00
CA ALA A 336 6.09 15.09 18.35
C ALA A 336 7.27 15.37 19.28
N ALA A 337 8.39 14.64 19.14
CA ALA A 337 9.65 14.88 19.86
C ALA A 337 10.46 16.00 19.21
N HIS A 338 9.97 17.23 19.29
CA HIS A 338 10.62 18.38 18.67
C HIS A 338 11.59 19.12 19.64
N ALA A 339 12.37 20.02 19.09
CA ALA A 339 13.18 20.92 19.89
C ALA A 339 12.30 21.94 20.63
N LYS A 340 12.66 22.30 21.85
CA LYS A 340 12.21 23.54 22.48
C LYS A 340 13.07 24.73 21.98
N SER A 341 14.38 24.49 21.91
CA SER A 341 15.31 25.44 21.29
C SER A 341 16.40 24.73 20.51
N TYR A 342 16.81 25.32 19.39
CA TYR A 342 17.84 24.77 18.51
C TYR A 342 18.56 25.88 17.73
N LYS A 343 19.67 25.51 17.08
CA LYS A 343 20.46 26.34 16.19
C LYS A 343 20.61 25.70 14.82
N LEU A 344 20.71 26.54 13.78
CA LEU A 344 21.16 26.12 12.47
C LEU A 344 22.56 26.63 12.21
N LEU A 345 23.43 25.74 11.79
CA LEU A 345 24.83 26.04 11.55
C LEU A 345 25.22 25.56 10.13
N ILE A 346 26.22 26.22 9.57
CA ILE A 346 26.81 25.88 8.29
C ILE A 346 28.29 25.62 8.43
N SER A 347 28.83 24.80 7.49
CA SER A 347 30.26 24.51 7.41
C SER A 347 30.66 24.16 5.99
N ASP A 348 31.93 24.33 5.66
CA ASP A 348 32.54 23.86 4.40
C ASP A 348 33.44 22.63 4.60
N ASP A 349 33.74 22.27 5.87
CA ASP A 349 34.64 21.16 6.22
C ASP A 349 34.07 20.17 7.27
N ALA A 350 32.84 20.38 7.71
CA ALA A 350 32.16 19.62 8.77
C ALA A 350 32.85 19.65 10.16
N ALA A 351 33.89 20.49 10.32
CA ALA A 351 34.65 20.66 11.57
C ALA A 351 34.42 22.05 12.19
N HIS A 352 34.46 23.08 11.38
CA HIS A 352 34.26 24.47 11.83
C HIS A 352 32.86 24.94 11.47
N TRP A 353 32.02 25.13 12.47
CA TRP A 353 30.61 25.45 12.32
C TRP A 353 30.33 26.92 12.64
N LYS A 354 29.56 27.58 11.76
CA LYS A 354 29.09 28.95 11.93
C LYS A 354 27.58 28.97 12.09
N GLU A 355 27.12 29.59 13.17
CA GLU A 355 25.66 29.79 13.40
C GLU A 355 25.11 30.81 12.39
N ILE A 356 23.94 30.48 11.83
CA ILE A 356 23.20 31.31 10.88
C ILE A 356 21.78 31.62 11.34
N TYR A 357 21.25 30.84 12.30
CA TYR A 357 19.93 31.01 12.86
C TYR A 357 19.83 30.31 14.22
N SER A 358 19.00 30.86 15.11
CA SER A 358 18.58 30.20 16.34
C SER A 358 17.09 30.40 16.59
N ASN A 359 16.45 29.38 17.19
CA ASN A 359 15.07 29.43 17.65
C ASN A 359 15.04 29.04 19.13
N GLU A 360 14.56 29.96 19.99
CA GLU A 360 14.49 29.75 21.44
C GLU A 360 13.10 29.25 21.91
N ASP A 361 12.11 29.19 21.02
CA ASP A 361 10.72 28.80 21.33
C ASP A 361 10.04 28.08 20.16
N CYS A 362 10.68 26.99 19.70
CA CYS A 362 10.16 26.14 18.65
C CYS A 362 8.85 25.47 19.10
N LYS A 363 7.88 25.44 18.22
CA LYS A 363 6.53 24.87 18.45
C LYS A 363 6.33 23.48 17.83
N GLY A 364 7.35 22.94 17.15
CA GLY A 364 7.23 21.71 16.38
C GLY A 364 6.42 21.86 15.10
N GLY A 365 6.14 20.73 14.44
CA GLY A 365 5.48 20.73 13.14
C GLY A 365 6.39 21.24 12.02
N LEU A 366 5.81 21.77 10.95
CA LEU A 366 6.59 22.27 9.82
C LEU A 366 7.02 23.71 10.05
N GLU A 367 8.33 23.95 10.09
CA GLU A 367 8.95 25.27 10.15
C GLU A 367 9.68 25.57 8.83
N GLU A 368 9.32 26.66 8.14
CA GLU A 368 10.07 27.20 7.00
C GLU A 368 10.89 28.42 7.43
N ILE A 369 12.20 28.26 7.50
CA ILE A 369 13.15 29.27 7.98
C ILE A 369 13.82 29.92 6.78
N LYS A 370 13.56 31.20 6.57
CA LYS A 370 14.26 32.02 5.57
C LYS A 370 15.55 32.58 6.18
N ILE A 371 16.64 32.32 5.49
CA ILE A 371 17.98 32.84 5.87
C ILE A 371 18.49 33.79 4.80
N LYS A 372 19.51 34.59 5.16
CA LYS A 372 20.28 35.32 4.13
C LYS A 372 20.97 34.28 3.26
N PRO A 373 20.84 34.34 1.91
CA PRO A 373 21.47 33.38 1.01
C PRO A 373 22.94 33.19 1.35
N VAL A 374 23.36 31.96 1.51
CA VAL A 374 24.71 31.55 1.84
C VAL A 374 25.14 30.35 1.03
N ARG A 375 26.38 30.35 0.57
CA ARG A 375 26.97 29.20 -0.13
C ARG A 375 27.73 28.33 0.87
N THR A 376 27.37 27.06 0.99
CA THR A 376 27.96 26.11 1.94
C THR A 376 27.78 24.68 1.48
N ARG A 377 28.60 23.75 1.96
CA ARG A 377 28.48 22.33 1.71
C ARG A 377 27.68 21.61 2.80
N TYR A 378 27.83 22.00 4.05
CA TYR A 378 27.20 21.31 5.17
C TYR A 378 26.21 22.23 5.88
N VAL A 379 25.03 21.69 6.24
CA VAL A 379 24.01 22.39 7.04
C VAL A 379 23.62 21.50 8.21
N LYS A 380 23.68 22.03 9.43
CA LYS A 380 23.44 21.29 10.68
C LYS A 380 22.29 21.90 11.48
N MET A 381 21.41 21.09 11.98
CA MET A 381 20.53 21.39 13.11
C MET A 381 21.24 20.91 14.37
N GLN A 382 21.48 21.82 15.31
CA GLN A 382 22.07 21.59 16.63
C GLN A 382 21.00 21.82 17.69
N GLY A 383 20.62 20.77 18.42
CA GLY A 383 19.77 20.88 19.58
C GLY A 383 20.41 21.70 20.70
N VAL A 384 19.59 22.44 21.41
CA VAL A 384 19.96 23.19 22.61
C VAL A 384 19.11 22.72 23.78
N LYS A 385 17.80 22.52 23.57
CA LYS A 385 16.88 21.96 24.55
C LYS A 385 15.76 21.20 23.91
N CYS A 386 15.48 19.97 24.40
CA CYS A 386 14.33 19.17 24.02
C CYS A 386 13.03 19.77 24.56
N ALA A 387 11.94 19.69 23.77
CA ALA A 387 10.60 20.04 24.25
C ALA A 387 9.96 18.87 25.01
N THR A 388 10.41 17.64 24.74
CA THR A 388 9.90 16.40 25.31
C THR A 388 11.03 15.59 25.94
N MET A 389 10.70 14.50 26.63
CA MET A 389 11.68 13.58 27.20
C MET A 389 12.31 12.61 26.17
N TRP A 390 11.90 12.64 24.89
CA TRP A 390 12.30 11.68 23.86
C TRP A 390 13.41 12.17 22.91
N GLY A 391 14.02 13.33 23.18
CA GLY A 391 15.06 13.91 22.33
C GLY A 391 14.49 14.72 21.15
N TYR A 392 15.11 14.58 19.99
CA TYR A 392 14.73 15.27 18.75
C TYR A 392 14.31 14.27 17.70
N SER A 393 13.26 14.58 16.94
CA SER A 393 12.79 13.75 15.84
C SER A 393 12.33 14.62 14.66
N LEU A 394 12.87 14.33 13.48
CA LEU A 394 12.55 15.03 12.23
C LEU A 394 12.01 14.02 11.21
N TYR A 395 10.82 14.30 10.66
CA TYR A 395 10.35 13.67 9.45
C TYR A 395 11.18 14.13 8.25
N GLU A 396 11.43 15.48 8.14
CA GLU A 396 12.20 16.03 7.03
C GLU A 396 13.09 17.19 7.45
N PHE A 397 14.29 17.23 6.86
CA PHE A 397 15.25 18.32 6.87
C PHE A 397 15.54 18.74 5.43
N GLU A 398 14.81 19.71 4.94
CA GLU A 398 14.87 20.15 3.56
C GLU A 398 15.68 21.44 3.39
N LEU A 399 16.43 21.54 2.28
CA LEU A 399 17.30 22.68 1.96
C LEU A 399 16.97 23.24 0.57
N TYR A 400 16.81 24.55 0.44
CA TYR A 400 16.42 25.21 -0.80
C TYR A 400 17.30 26.43 -1.11
N GLY A 401 17.76 26.54 -2.35
CA GLY A 401 18.50 27.71 -2.86
C GLY A 401 17.63 28.96 -3.06
N LYS A 402 16.31 28.76 -3.08
CA LYS A 402 15.27 29.80 -3.17
C LYS A 402 14.12 29.42 -2.25
N LYS A 403 13.07 30.24 -2.21
CA LYS A 403 11.83 29.84 -1.51
C LYS A 403 11.33 28.50 -2.06
N LYS A 404 10.90 27.60 -1.17
CA LYS A 404 10.21 26.35 -1.53
C LYS A 404 9.09 26.68 -2.50
N LYS A 405 9.10 26.04 -3.67
CA LYS A 405 8.01 26.21 -4.63
C LYS A 405 6.85 25.32 -4.22
N PRO A 406 5.60 25.74 -4.41
CA PRO A 406 4.47 24.85 -4.35
C PRO A 406 4.66 23.66 -5.31
N THR A 407 4.20 22.48 -4.93
CA THR A 407 4.18 21.33 -5.84
C THR A 407 3.33 21.66 -7.08
N ASP A 408 3.75 21.18 -8.24
CA ASP A 408 2.97 21.24 -9.49
C ASP A 408 2.11 19.97 -9.67
N LEU A 409 2.15 19.06 -8.68
CA LEU A 409 1.28 17.90 -8.65
C LEU A 409 -0.13 18.31 -8.24
N SER A 410 -1.12 17.71 -8.88
CA SER A 410 -2.51 17.81 -8.43
C SER A 410 -2.67 17.24 -7.02
N PRO A 411 -3.69 17.65 -6.24
CA PRO A 411 -3.89 17.20 -4.86
C PRO A 411 -3.85 15.67 -4.72
N VAL A 412 -4.42 14.96 -5.69
CA VAL A 412 -4.21 13.53 -5.93
C VAL A 412 -3.56 13.36 -7.29
N HIS A 413 -2.59 12.49 -7.39
CA HIS A 413 -1.84 12.18 -8.60
C HIS A 413 -1.55 10.69 -8.66
N PHE A 414 -1.19 10.19 -9.82
CA PHE A 414 -1.00 8.77 -10.08
C PHE A 414 0.47 8.43 -10.23
N ILE A 415 0.86 7.26 -9.73
CA ILE A 415 2.16 6.65 -9.94
C ILE A 415 1.93 5.38 -10.75
N LYS A 416 2.53 5.30 -11.92
CA LYS A 416 2.52 4.11 -12.77
C LYS A 416 3.92 3.51 -12.78
N LEU A 417 4.03 2.24 -12.39
CA LEU A 417 5.24 1.47 -12.42
C LEU A 417 5.17 0.43 -13.53
N GLU A 418 6.28 0.20 -14.20
CA GLU A 418 6.43 -0.83 -15.23
C GLU A 418 7.79 -1.52 -15.06
N LEU A 419 7.78 -2.84 -15.09
CA LEU A 419 8.98 -3.68 -15.10
C LEU A 419 9.02 -4.48 -16.38
N ASN A 420 10.06 -4.28 -17.17
CA ASN A 420 10.29 -5.02 -18.41
C ASN A 420 11.50 -5.93 -18.29
N ASP A 421 11.48 -7.05 -19.00
CA ASP A 421 12.66 -7.90 -19.19
C ASP A 421 13.70 -7.24 -20.12
N ALA A 422 14.84 -7.91 -20.29
CA ALA A 422 15.92 -7.44 -21.17
C ALA A 422 15.50 -7.32 -22.65
N ASN A 423 14.43 -7.99 -23.07
CA ASN A 423 13.87 -7.97 -24.42
C ASN A 423 12.79 -6.89 -24.59
N GLY A 424 12.42 -6.21 -23.49
CA GLY A 424 11.36 -5.18 -23.49
C GLY A 424 9.95 -5.73 -23.25
N ASN A 425 9.77 -7.01 -22.92
CA ASN A 425 8.48 -7.57 -22.57
C ASN A 425 8.07 -7.12 -21.15
N LEU A 426 6.82 -6.74 -20.99
CA LEU A 426 6.27 -6.35 -19.68
C LEU A 426 6.15 -7.60 -18.78
N LEU A 427 6.82 -7.57 -17.62
CA LEU A 427 6.75 -8.62 -16.60
C LEU A 427 5.78 -8.27 -15.48
N SER A 428 5.74 -7.02 -15.07
CA SER A 428 4.86 -6.51 -14.01
C SER A 428 4.55 -5.06 -14.27
N ASP A 429 3.33 -4.65 -13.98
CA ASP A 429 2.92 -3.25 -13.90
C ASP A 429 2.24 -3.00 -12.56
N ASN A 430 2.26 -1.77 -12.07
CA ASN A 430 1.52 -1.40 -10.88
C ASN A 430 1.01 0.03 -10.98
N PHE A 431 -0.11 0.32 -10.34
CA PHE A 431 -0.73 1.62 -10.39
C PHE A 431 -1.17 2.05 -8.99
N TYR A 432 -0.77 3.24 -8.59
CA TYR A 432 -1.10 3.84 -7.31
C TYR A 432 -1.71 5.23 -7.50
N TRP A 433 -2.50 5.64 -6.53
CA TRP A 433 -2.94 7.02 -6.35
C TRP A 433 -2.37 7.55 -5.04
N ARG A 434 -1.64 8.63 -5.14
CA ARG A 434 -0.99 9.31 -4.02
C ARG A 434 -1.64 10.66 -3.82
N SER A 435 -1.78 11.08 -2.57
CA SER A 435 -2.26 12.41 -2.22
C SER A 435 -1.15 13.24 -1.57
N ASN A 436 -1.14 14.55 -1.85
CA ASN A 436 -0.29 15.51 -1.13
C ASN A 436 -0.66 15.61 0.36
N LYS A 437 -1.90 15.24 0.71
CA LYS A 437 -2.39 15.12 2.07
C LYS A 437 -2.72 13.65 2.35
N PRO A 438 -1.90 12.94 3.12
CA PRO A 438 -2.04 11.50 3.31
C PRO A 438 -3.47 11.07 3.64
N GLY A 439 -3.96 10.05 2.91
CA GLY A 439 -5.29 9.48 3.08
C GLY A 439 -6.45 10.38 2.62
N ASP A 440 -6.23 11.50 1.90
CA ASP A 440 -7.29 12.35 1.35
C ASP A 440 -7.31 12.26 -0.19
N TYR A 441 -8.12 11.36 -0.72
CA TYR A 441 -8.26 11.11 -2.16
C TYR A 441 -9.53 11.71 -2.77
N LYS A 442 -10.21 12.62 -2.06
CA LYS A 442 -11.50 13.22 -2.51
C LYS A 442 -11.42 13.88 -3.89
N ALA A 443 -10.22 14.36 -4.26
CA ALA A 443 -10.01 14.93 -5.61
C ALA A 443 -10.26 13.92 -6.73
N LEU A 444 -10.24 12.60 -6.49
CA LEU A 444 -10.67 11.60 -7.48
C LEU A 444 -12.12 11.77 -7.93
N ASN A 445 -12.98 12.33 -7.08
CA ASN A 445 -14.37 12.62 -7.45
C ASN A 445 -14.50 13.80 -8.46
N THR A 446 -13.43 14.54 -8.72
CA THR A 446 -13.39 15.61 -9.72
C THR A 446 -12.92 15.14 -11.10
N LEU A 447 -12.57 13.85 -11.23
CA LEU A 447 -12.23 13.26 -12.52
C LEU A 447 -13.40 13.43 -13.49
N SER A 448 -13.11 13.94 -14.69
CA SER A 448 -14.12 14.01 -15.76
C SER A 448 -14.51 12.60 -16.20
N LYS A 449 -15.73 12.46 -16.72
CA LYS A 449 -16.25 11.17 -17.21
C LYS A 449 -15.30 10.55 -18.22
N ALA A 450 -14.99 9.28 -18.01
CA ALA A 450 -14.20 8.48 -18.93
C ALA A 450 -15.04 8.03 -20.13
N LYS A 451 -14.39 7.82 -21.27
CA LYS A 451 -15.02 7.26 -22.47
C LYS A 451 -14.25 6.03 -22.90
N LEU A 452 -14.88 4.87 -22.76
CA LEU A 452 -14.30 3.59 -23.10
C LEU A 452 -14.90 3.04 -24.40
N ASN A 453 -14.07 2.42 -25.22
CA ASN A 453 -14.49 1.55 -26.32
C ASN A 453 -14.20 0.11 -25.91
N VAL A 454 -15.18 -0.78 -26.08
CA VAL A 454 -15.09 -2.18 -25.69
C VAL A 454 -15.39 -3.06 -26.90
N THR A 455 -14.49 -3.96 -27.20
CA THR A 455 -14.70 -5.04 -28.18
C THR A 455 -14.53 -6.37 -27.48
N SER A 456 -15.33 -7.36 -27.82
CA SER A 456 -15.20 -8.69 -27.22
C SER A 456 -15.61 -9.80 -28.17
N GLN A 457 -15.11 -11.01 -27.89
CA GLN A 457 -15.49 -12.24 -28.57
C GLN A 457 -15.56 -13.39 -27.56
N LEU A 458 -16.47 -14.33 -27.80
CA LEU A 458 -16.59 -15.57 -27.04
C LEU A 458 -15.82 -16.68 -27.77
N VAL A 459 -15.04 -17.45 -27.02
CA VAL A 459 -14.24 -18.56 -27.54
C VAL A 459 -14.49 -19.78 -26.65
N ASN A 460 -14.75 -20.94 -27.28
CA ASN A 460 -14.81 -22.21 -26.56
C ASN A 460 -13.39 -22.72 -26.28
N ARG A 461 -13.19 -23.25 -25.07
CA ARG A 461 -11.92 -23.81 -24.63
C ARG A 461 -12.14 -25.25 -24.11
N THR A 462 -11.48 -26.22 -24.71
CA THR A 462 -11.67 -27.64 -24.42
C THR A 462 -10.45 -28.32 -23.81
N ASP A 463 -9.34 -27.64 -23.71
CA ASP A 463 -8.08 -28.18 -23.18
C ASP A 463 -8.08 -28.38 -21.64
N HIS A 464 -8.99 -27.71 -20.92
CA HIS A 464 -9.15 -27.79 -19.45
C HIS A 464 -10.63 -28.06 -19.04
N GLY A 465 -11.36 -28.89 -19.79
CA GLY A 465 -12.79 -29.15 -19.59
C GLY A 465 -13.66 -28.31 -20.53
N ASP A 466 -14.97 -28.34 -20.29
CA ASP A 466 -15.92 -27.55 -21.10
C ASP A 466 -16.01 -26.12 -20.56
N LYS A 467 -15.15 -25.24 -21.08
CA LYS A 467 -15.02 -23.85 -20.68
C LYS A 467 -15.34 -22.91 -21.84
N LYS A 468 -15.83 -21.74 -21.49
CA LYS A 468 -15.94 -20.58 -22.39
C LYS A 468 -15.06 -19.44 -21.88
N VAL A 469 -14.47 -18.71 -22.82
CA VAL A 469 -13.62 -17.54 -22.53
C VAL A 469 -14.13 -16.33 -23.30
N ILE A 470 -14.50 -15.28 -22.61
CA ILE A 470 -14.71 -13.97 -23.22
C ILE A 470 -13.37 -13.26 -23.26
N LYS A 471 -12.89 -12.97 -24.48
CA LYS A 471 -11.72 -12.13 -24.72
C LYS A 471 -12.19 -10.73 -25.08
N ALA A 472 -11.78 -9.74 -24.30
CA ALA A 472 -12.20 -8.36 -24.47
C ALA A 472 -11.01 -7.40 -24.52
N THR A 473 -11.06 -6.43 -25.41
CA THR A 473 -10.12 -5.29 -25.41
C THR A 473 -10.89 -4.03 -24.99
N ILE A 474 -10.44 -3.40 -23.93
CA ILE A 474 -11.03 -2.17 -23.38
C ILE A 474 -10.05 -1.02 -23.60
N LYS A 475 -10.45 -0.02 -24.37
CA LYS A 475 -9.62 1.13 -24.74
C LYS A 475 -10.20 2.44 -24.21
N ASN A 476 -9.37 3.25 -23.58
CA ASN A 476 -9.73 4.61 -23.22
C ASN A 476 -9.62 5.54 -24.46
N VAL A 477 -10.74 5.90 -25.04
CA VAL A 477 -10.84 6.79 -26.21
C VAL A 477 -11.17 8.24 -25.82
N GLY A 478 -11.37 8.49 -24.50
CA GLY A 478 -11.64 9.82 -23.95
C GLY A 478 -10.36 10.61 -23.66
N PRO A 479 -10.52 11.90 -23.33
CA PRO A 479 -9.41 12.75 -22.92
C PRO A 479 -8.99 12.50 -21.46
N SER A 480 -9.90 11.99 -20.62
CA SER A 480 -9.72 11.81 -19.19
C SER A 480 -9.17 10.42 -18.85
N VAL A 481 -8.54 10.29 -17.70
CA VAL A 481 -8.15 8.98 -17.14
C VAL A 481 -9.42 8.16 -16.88
N ALA A 482 -9.42 6.90 -17.29
CA ALA A 482 -10.43 5.92 -16.88
C ALA A 482 -9.93 5.20 -15.64
N PHE A 483 -10.37 5.67 -14.47
CA PHE A 483 -9.84 5.24 -13.18
C PHE A 483 -10.60 4.03 -12.64
N ALA A 484 -9.86 3.04 -12.13
CA ALA A 484 -10.40 1.84 -11.48
C ALA A 484 -11.57 1.21 -12.26
N VAL A 485 -11.30 0.79 -13.49
CA VAL A 485 -12.30 0.20 -14.40
C VAL A 485 -12.71 -1.18 -13.89
N HIS A 486 -13.97 -1.32 -13.50
CA HIS A 486 -14.59 -2.56 -13.07
C HIS A 486 -15.27 -3.25 -14.27
N VAL A 487 -14.95 -4.52 -14.47
CA VAL A 487 -15.45 -5.35 -15.56
C VAL A 487 -16.22 -6.54 -15.02
N GLN A 488 -17.42 -6.78 -15.56
CA GLN A 488 -18.23 -7.95 -15.26
C GLN A 488 -18.85 -8.53 -16.53
N ALA A 489 -18.88 -9.84 -16.65
CA ALA A 489 -19.66 -10.53 -17.65
C ALA A 489 -21.07 -10.84 -17.10
N VAL A 490 -22.09 -10.53 -17.87
CA VAL A 490 -23.49 -10.77 -17.50
C VAL A 490 -24.25 -11.47 -18.64
N ARG A 491 -25.16 -12.37 -18.30
CA ARG A 491 -26.07 -12.97 -19.27
C ARG A 491 -27.01 -11.90 -19.83
N SER A 492 -27.23 -11.88 -21.13
CA SER A 492 -28.17 -10.93 -21.75
C SER A 492 -29.63 -11.26 -21.43
N SER A 493 -29.92 -12.53 -21.17
CA SER A 493 -31.28 -13.05 -20.94
C SER A 493 -31.94 -12.53 -19.66
N ASP A 494 -31.19 -12.45 -18.56
CA ASP A 494 -31.69 -12.10 -17.24
C ASP A 494 -30.89 -11.00 -16.54
N GLY A 495 -29.74 -10.62 -17.08
CA GLY A 495 -28.85 -9.63 -16.52
C GLY A 495 -28.03 -10.13 -15.32
N GLU A 496 -28.08 -11.42 -15.01
CA GLU A 496 -27.29 -12.02 -13.95
C GLU A 496 -25.82 -12.15 -14.35
N ARG A 497 -24.94 -12.01 -13.38
CA ARG A 497 -23.49 -12.18 -13.58
C ARG A 497 -23.17 -13.64 -13.89
N ILE A 498 -22.21 -13.84 -14.76
CA ILE A 498 -21.65 -15.15 -15.06
C ILE A 498 -20.59 -15.46 -14.01
N LEU A 499 -20.98 -16.19 -12.97
CA LEU A 499 -20.15 -16.52 -11.81
C LEU A 499 -20.34 -17.99 -11.40
N PRO A 500 -19.29 -18.70 -10.93
CA PRO A 500 -17.91 -18.20 -10.78
C PRO A 500 -17.18 -18.00 -12.11
N ALA A 501 -16.29 -17.01 -12.17
CA ALA A 501 -15.45 -16.76 -13.34
C ALA A 501 -14.02 -16.40 -12.93
N LEU A 502 -13.05 -16.88 -13.71
CA LEU A 502 -11.65 -16.49 -13.55
C LEU A 502 -11.32 -15.35 -14.51
N MET A 503 -10.64 -14.32 -14.00
CA MET A 503 -10.21 -13.19 -14.82
C MET A 503 -8.72 -12.92 -14.64
N ASN A 504 -8.08 -12.45 -15.70
CA ASN A 504 -6.67 -12.08 -15.63
C ASN A 504 -6.46 -10.76 -14.86
N ASP A 505 -7.33 -9.75 -15.02
CA ASP A 505 -7.23 -8.45 -14.34
C ASP A 505 -8.60 -7.78 -14.17
N ASN A 506 -8.70 -6.82 -13.21
CA ASN A 506 -9.87 -5.99 -13.00
C ASN A 506 -9.50 -4.74 -12.17
N TYR A 507 -10.38 -3.75 -12.08
CA TYR A 507 -10.14 -2.48 -11.39
C TYR A 507 -8.87 -1.75 -11.87
N PHE A 508 -8.46 -1.96 -13.11
CA PHE A 508 -7.30 -1.33 -13.73
C PHE A 508 -7.60 0.13 -14.13
N THR A 509 -6.54 0.89 -14.32
CA THR A 509 -6.65 2.29 -14.76
C THR A 509 -6.03 2.45 -16.14
N LEU A 510 -6.72 3.18 -17.02
CA LEU A 510 -6.24 3.47 -18.37
C LEU A 510 -6.05 4.98 -18.54
N LEU A 511 -4.83 5.39 -18.88
CA LEU A 511 -4.55 6.72 -19.37
C LEU A 511 -5.12 6.91 -20.77
N LYS A 512 -5.14 8.15 -21.26
CA LYS A 512 -5.63 8.46 -22.60
C LYS A 512 -4.95 7.64 -23.68
N GLY A 513 -5.73 6.91 -24.46
CA GLY A 513 -5.27 6.11 -25.59
C GLY A 513 -4.80 4.69 -25.20
N GLU A 514 -4.64 4.39 -23.93
CA GLU A 514 -4.26 3.06 -23.46
C GLU A 514 -5.40 2.05 -23.62
N SER A 515 -5.03 0.78 -23.70
CA SER A 515 -5.94 -0.36 -23.75
C SER A 515 -5.47 -1.49 -22.84
N LYS A 516 -6.41 -2.32 -22.41
CA LYS A 516 -6.17 -3.52 -21.61
C LYS A 516 -6.95 -4.68 -22.20
N ASP A 517 -6.30 -5.82 -22.34
CA ASP A 517 -6.94 -7.07 -22.75
C ASP A 517 -7.36 -7.86 -21.51
N ILE A 518 -8.62 -8.26 -21.49
CA ILE A 518 -9.25 -8.99 -20.39
C ILE A 518 -9.74 -10.33 -20.92
N GLU A 519 -9.38 -11.38 -20.20
CA GLU A 519 -9.93 -12.73 -20.40
C GLU A 519 -10.81 -13.10 -19.21
N ILE A 520 -12.02 -13.60 -19.49
CA ILE A 520 -12.99 -14.07 -18.50
C ILE A 520 -13.35 -15.50 -18.82
N GLU A 521 -12.84 -16.44 -18.03
CA GLU A 521 -13.06 -17.89 -18.20
C GLU A 521 -14.12 -18.40 -17.20
N PHE A 522 -15.05 -19.21 -17.67
CA PHE A 522 -16.13 -19.79 -16.87
C PHE A 522 -16.62 -21.11 -17.46
N ASP A 523 -17.36 -21.91 -16.69
CA ASP A 523 -17.98 -23.16 -17.14
C ASP A 523 -19.05 -22.89 -18.20
N SER A 524 -19.05 -23.66 -19.28
CA SER A 524 -19.93 -23.46 -20.45
C SER A 524 -21.41 -23.46 -20.08
N GLU A 525 -21.79 -24.23 -19.07
CA GLU A 525 -23.18 -24.35 -18.57
C GLU A 525 -23.72 -23.02 -17.99
N LEU A 526 -22.83 -22.11 -17.55
CA LEU A 526 -23.22 -20.79 -17.03
C LEU A 526 -23.72 -19.83 -18.11
N LEU A 527 -23.46 -20.15 -19.41
CA LEU A 527 -23.89 -19.37 -20.55
C LEU A 527 -24.33 -20.29 -21.71
N PRO A 528 -25.49 -20.97 -21.60
CA PRO A 528 -25.90 -21.99 -22.58
C PRO A 528 -26.29 -21.40 -23.93
N ASP A 529 -26.71 -20.15 -24.01
CA ASP A 529 -27.19 -19.46 -25.22
C ASP A 529 -26.14 -18.59 -25.92
N ASP A 530 -24.90 -18.57 -25.43
CA ASP A 530 -23.78 -17.72 -25.89
C ASP A 530 -24.08 -16.20 -25.91
N ASN A 531 -25.16 -15.78 -25.26
CA ASN A 531 -25.63 -14.40 -25.31
C ASN A 531 -25.25 -13.63 -24.04
N TYR A 532 -24.21 -12.84 -24.15
CA TYR A 532 -23.65 -12.06 -23.03
C TYR A 532 -23.52 -10.58 -23.38
N ARG A 533 -23.33 -9.79 -22.34
CA ARG A 533 -22.84 -8.42 -22.43
C ARG A 533 -21.76 -8.18 -21.38
N LEU A 534 -20.86 -7.26 -21.63
CA LEU A 534 -19.90 -6.79 -20.66
C LEU A 534 -20.40 -5.50 -20.00
N SER A 535 -20.41 -5.49 -18.68
CA SER A 535 -20.52 -4.28 -17.88
C SER A 535 -19.11 -3.77 -17.62
N VAL A 536 -18.75 -2.60 -18.18
CA VAL A 536 -17.42 -2.00 -18.04
C VAL A 536 -17.59 -0.60 -17.48
N ILE A 537 -17.31 -0.42 -16.21
CA ILE A 537 -17.65 0.79 -15.46
C ILE A 537 -16.41 1.38 -14.79
N PRO A 538 -15.90 2.53 -15.26
CA PRO A 538 -14.85 3.25 -14.55
C PRO A 538 -15.41 3.91 -13.29
N TYR A 539 -14.55 4.20 -12.31
CA TYR A 539 -14.95 4.95 -11.11
C TYR A 539 -15.56 6.30 -11.46
N ASN A 540 -15.04 6.99 -12.44
CA ASN A 540 -15.51 8.26 -12.99
C ASN A 540 -16.47 8.07 -14.17
N LYS A 541 -17.58 7.36 -13.93
CA LYS A 541 -18.65 7.05 -14.91
C LYS A 541 -19.50 8.28 -15.31
#